data_95b7e076a94dcacc6ca72b0c957ad96e
#
_entry.id   95b7e076a94dcacc6ca72b0c957ad96e
#
_cell.length_a   1.000
_cell.length_b   1.000
_cell.length_c   1.000
_cell.angle_alpha   90.00
_cell.angle_beta   90.00
_cell.angle_gamma   90.00
#
_symmetry.space_group_name_H-M   'P 1'
#
loop_
_entity.id
_entity.type
_entity.pdbx_description
1 polymer ?
#
loop_
_entity_poly.entity_id
_entity_poly.type
_entity_poly.pdbx_seq_one_letter_code
_entity_poly.pdbx_strand_id
1 'polypeptide(L)'
;LGLKCILDIDFRPNLWGLQGHDAGSSRWAEASEQVTSEYKKVLPYFDLIVGTEEEFFIAGGKTEAMEALREVRRLSKALLVFKLGDKGCAALPGDIPDSFVDEVVYPGFPVKVFNSIGAGDGFMSGFLRGWLRNEDLASCCRYANAAGAFAVSRLGCSSAYPSWTELQYFVSHGSKHKWLREDAMLEQIHWATNRRNKWKNLAVFAFDHREPFSALAAETGRDAKAITAFKELAFRAVAEASSELEGQNDVGILVDDTYGQSVLFESNRYPFWVGRSIEKTGVNPLMFEGKADVGSTLQAWPENHVVKCLFRPGAKDAPEVVEENERQLCR
;
A
#
# COMPACT_ATOMS: atom_id res chain seq x y z
N LEU A 1 0.41 -30.91 11.76
CA LEU A 1 -0.30 -30.26 10.65
C LEU A 1 0.66 -29.63 9.61
N GLY A 2 1.97 -29.56 9.86
CA GLY A 2 2.98 -28.98 8.95
C GLY A 2 2.85 -27.45 8.78
N LEU A 3 2.15 -26.77 9.67
CA LEU A 3 2.02 -25.32 9.66
C LEU A 3 3.28 -24.69 10.25
N LYS A 4 3.69 -23.56 9.68
CA LYS A 4 4.76 -22.72 10.22
C LYS A 4 4.16 -21.65 11.12
N CYS A 5 4.71 -21.50 12.32
CA CYS A 5 4.32 -20.47 13.28
C CYS A 5 5.31 -19.32 13.25
N ILE A 6 4.81 -18.10 13.14
CA ILE A 6 5.62 -16.89 12.97
C ILE A 6 5.24 -15.88 14.04
N LEU A 7 6.22 -15.26 14.66
CA LEU A 7 6.07 -14.17 15.61
C LEU A 7 6.80 -12.93 15.10
N ASP A 8 6.08 -11.84 14.81
CA ASP A 8 6.63 -10.50 14.91
C ASP A 8 6.35 -10.03 16.34
N ILE A 9 7.38 -9.68 17.11
CA ILE A 9 7.23 -9.39 18.53
C ILE A 9 6.34 -8.17 18.72
N ASP A 10 6.48 -7.14 17.90
CA ASP A 10 5.62 -5.94 17.81
C ASP A 10 5.01 -5.50 19.15
N PHE A 11 5.87 -5.27 20.13
CA PHE A 11 5.43 -4.93 21.49
C PHE A 11 4.64 -3.61 21.52
N ARG A 12 3.45 -3.66 22.12
CA ARG A 12 2.54 -2.51 22.27
C ARG A 12 2.18 -2.34 23.76
N PRO A 13 2.83 -1.43 24.49
CA PRO A 13 2.60 -1.25 25.94
C PRO A 13 1.13 -1.11 26.32
N ASN A 14 0.36 -0.37 25.52
CA ASN A 14 -1.07 -0.13 25.79
C ASN A 14 -1.91 -1.41 25.85
N LEU A 15 -1.54 -2.44 25.09
CA LEU A 15 -2.24 -3.73 25.11
C LEU A 15 -1.98 -4.53 26.40
N TRP A 16 -0.95 -4.16 27.13
CA TRP A 16 -0.56 -4.77 28.41
C TRP A 16 -1.02 -3.96 29.61
N GLY A 17 -1.83 -2.90 29.41
CA GLY A 17 -2.27 -2.02 30.47
C GLY A 17 -1.16 -1.11 31.06
N LEU A 18 -0.02 -1.05 30.41
CA LEU A 18 1.09 -0.17 30.78
C LEU A 18 0.74 1.26 30.33
N GLN A 19 0.66 2.18 31.29
CA GLN A 19 0.25 3.57 31.05
C GLN A 19 1.45 4.45 30.69
N GLY A 20 1.15 5.48 29.90
CA GLY A 20 1.94 6.67 29.78
C GLY A 20 2.86 6.72 28.59
N HIS A 21 2.40 7.40 27.55
CA HIS A 21 3.29 7.88 26.52
C HIS A 21 3.02 9.35 26.26
N ASP A 22 3.75 10.19 26.96
CA ASP A 22 4.10 11.48 26.43
C ASP A 22 5.00 11.27 25.21
N ALA A 23 4.75 12.01 24.13
CA ALA A 23 5.55 11.95 22.93
C ALA A 23 7.03 12.23 23.29
N GLY A 24 7.86 11.16 23.27
CA GLY A 24 9.28 11.24 23.63
C GLY A 24 9.76 10.27 24.71
N SER A 25 8.87 9.58 25.45
CA SER A 25 9.29 8.50 26.34
C SER A 25 9.62 7.23 25.53
N SER A 26 10.72 6.56 25.86
CA SER A 26 11.08 5.25 25.33
C SER A 26 9.93 4.27 25.56
N ARG A 27 9.40 3.65 24.53
CA ARG A 27 8.37 2.57 24.60
C ARG A 27 8.78 1.46 25.56
N TRP A 28 10.03 1.36 25.86
CA TRP A 28 10.75 0.26 26.46
C TRP A 28 11.00 0.42 27.94
N ALA A 29 10.83 1.63 28.49
CA ALA A 29 11.07 1.90 29.91
C ALA A 29 10.10 1.13 30.85
N GLU A 30 9.07 0.48 30.31
CA GLU A 30 8.00 -0.14 31.07
C GLU A 30 7.80 -1.64 30.78
N ALA A 31 8.79 -2.32 30.16
CA ALA A 31 8.74 -3.75 30.00
C ALA A 31 8.80 -4.43 31.37
N SER A 32 7.66 -4.91 31.83
CA SER A 32 7.58 -5.61 33.11
C SER A 32 8.10 -7.04 32.98
N GLU A 33 8.60 -7.62 34.09
CA GLU A 33 8.93 -9.04 34.18
C GLU A 33 7.75 -9.94 33.77
N GLN A 34 6.52 -9.47 33.99
CA GLN A 34 5.30 -10.14 33.58
C GLN A 34 5.23 -10.30 32.05
N VAL A 35 5.49 -9.23 31.27
CA VAL A 35 5.49 -9.27 29.81
C VAL A 35 6.53 -10.25 29.29
N THR A 36 7.76 -10.16 29.79
CA THR A 36 8.85 -11.10 29.47
C THR A 36 8.46 -12.53 29.78
N SER A 37 7.82 -12.78 30.94
CA SER A 37 7.37 -14.12 31.33
C SER A 37 6.35 -14.68 30.35
N GLU A 38 5.43 -13.88 29.85
CA GLU A 38 4.44 -14.34 28.85
C GLU A 38 5.10 -14.63 27.48
N TYR A 39 6.02 -13.78 27.02
CA TYR A 39 6.79 -14.11 25.81
C TYR A 39 7.55 -15.42 25.95
N LYS A 40 8.25 -15.63 27.07
CA LYS A 40 9.01 -16.87 27.30
C LYS A 40 8.17 -18.14 27.24
N LYS A 41 6.89 -18.09 27.58
CA LYS A 41 5.98 -19.22 27.46
C LYS A 41 5.67 -19.61 26.02
N VAL A 42 5.65 -18.63 25.10
CA VAL A 42 5.21 -18.86 23.71
C VAL A 42 6.36 -19.00 22.73
N LEU A 43 7.54 -18.43 23.01
CA LEU A 43 8.72 -18.51 22.14
C LEU A 43 9.07 -19.92 21.62
N PRO A 44 8.92 -21.01 22.40
CA PRO A 44 9.25 -22.36 21.92
C PRO A 44 8.40 -22.87 20.74
N TYR A 45 7.27 -22.24 20.47
CA TYR A 45 6.30 -22.72 19.47
C TYR A 45 6.46 -22.10 18.10
N PHE A 46 7.40 -21.18 17.91
CA PHE A 46 7.60 -20.50 16.66
C PHE A 46 8.73 -21.08 15.81
N ASP A 47 8.58 -21.02 14.51
CA ASP A 47 9.59 -21.36 13.50
C ASP A 47 10.39 -20.12 13.05
N LEU A 48 9.80 -18.94 13.18
CA LEU A 48 10.40 -17.65 12.87
C LEU A 48 10.00 -16.64 13.95
N ILE A 49 10.98 -15.91 14.47
CA ILE A 49 10.79 -14.81 15.43
C ILE A 49 11.52 -13.59 14.88
N VAL A 50 10.78 -12.49 14.71
CA VAL A 50 11.28 -11.23 14.16
C VAL A 50 11.03 -10.11 15.17
N GLY A 51 11.97 -9.20 15.31
CA GLY A 51 11.83 -8.06 16.22
C GLY A 51 12.92 -7.02 16.03
N THR A 52 12.71 -5.87 16.63
CA THR A 52 13.72 -4.83 16.83
C THR A 52 14.60 -5.17 18.04
N GLU A 53 15.65 -4.40 18.26
CA GLU A 53 16.53 -4.53 19.40
C GLU A 53 15.75 -4.50 20.72
N GLU A 54 14.92 -3.50 20.89
CA GLU A 54 14.13 -3.35 22.11
C GLU A 54 13.09 -4.46 22.29
N GLU A 55 12.49 -4.93 21.21
CA GLU A 55 11.54 -6.04 21.24
C GLU A 55 12.21 -7.33 21.70
N PHE A 56 13.44 -7.58 21.26
CA PHE A 56 14.22 -8.72 21.78
C PHE A 56 14.65 -8.53 23.24
N PHE A 57 14.94 -7.30 23.67
CA PHE A 57 15.19 -7.03 25.10
C PHE A 57 14.00 -7.44 25.95
N ILE A 58 12.79 -7.10 25.54
CA ILE A 58 11.55 -7.46 26.21
C ILE A 58 11.35 -8.98 26.20
N ALA A 59 11.45 -9.61 25.02
CA ALA A 59 11.21 -11.04 24.89
C ALA A 59 12.24 -11.89 25.65
N GLY A 60 13.52 -11.47 25.65
CA GLY A 60 14.61 -12.13 26.37
C GLY A 60 14.71 -11.75 27.85
N GLY A 61 14.17 -10.58 28.22
CA GLY A 61 14.33 -10.03 29.60
C GLY A 61 15.76 -9.62 29.88
N LYS A 62 16.42 -9.02 28.91
CA LYS A 62 17.80 -8.53 28.95
C LYS A 62 17.88 -7.15 28.34
N THR A 63 18.93 -6.41 28.66
CA THR A 63 19.16 -5.04 28.18
C THR A 63 20.34 -4.92 27.21
N GLU A 64 20.92 -6.07 26.82
CA GLU A 64 22.01 -6.15 25.89
C GLU A 64 21.63 -7.13 24.77
N ALA A 65 21.87 -6.76 23.51
CA ALA A 65 21.35 -7.45 22.33
C ALA A 65 21.76 -8.92 22.24
N MET A 66 23.05 -9.22 22.40
CA MET A 66 23.52 -10.60 22.30
C MET A 66 23.04 -11.47 23.46
N GLU A 67 22.92 -10.91 24.67
CA GLU A 67 22.35 -11.61 25.82
C GLU A 67 20.86 -11.90 25.61
N ALA A 68 20.11 -10.94 25.12
CA ALA A 68 18.68 -11.10 24.80
C ALA A 68 18.47 -12.18 23.75
N LEU A 69 19.24 -12.14 22.66
CA LEU A 69 19.18 -13.15 21.60
C LEU A 69 19.56 -14.55 22.10
N ARG A 70 20.60 -14.67 22.95
CA ARG A 70 20.98 -15.96 23.56
C ARG A 70 19.89 -16.50 24.45
N GLU A 71 19.22 -15.65 25.22
CA GLU A 71 18.09 -16.08 26.06
C GLU A 71 16.91 -16.56 25.21
N VAL A 72 16.55 -15.85 24.14
CA VAL A 72 15.51 -16.30 23.20
C VAL A 72 15.93 -17.60 22.51
N ARG A 73 17.18 -17.72 22.07
CA ARG A 73 17.72 -18.93 21.44
C ARG A 73 17.70 -20.13 22.39
N ARG A 74 17.97 -19.94 23.66
CA ARG A 74 17.89 -21.00 24.67
C ARG A 74 16.48 -21.61 24.77
N LEU A 75 15.45 -20.81 24.52
CA LEU A 75 14.04 -21.19 24.59
C LEU A 75 13.47 -21.66 23.26
N SER A 76 14.01 -21.19 22.14
CA SER A 76 13.45 -21.44 20.81
C SER A 76 14.50 -21.83 19.79
N LYS A 77 14.15 -22.78 18.91
CA LYS A 77 14.94 -23.18 17.75
C LYS A 77 14.57 -22.38 16.48
N ALA A 78 13.69 -21.38 16.60
CA ALA A 78 13.23 -20.56 15.51
C ALA A 78 14.39 -19.87 14.77
N LEU A 79 14.21 -19.56 13.49
CA LEU A 79 15.03 -18.55 12.83
C LEU A 79 14.78 -17.20 13.52
N LEU A 80 15.83 -16.56 14.07
CA LEU A 80 15.72 -15.24 14.65
C LEU A 80 16.11 -14.20 13.61
N VAL A 81 15.28 -13.16 13.42
CA VAL A 81 15.54 -12.04 12.53
C VAL A 81 15.49 -10.73 13.32
N PHE A 82 16.64 -10.10 13.42
CA PHE A 82 16.84 -8.90 14.23
C PHE A 82 16.86 -7.67 13.33
N LYS A 83 15.90 -6.79 13.50
CA LYS A 83 15.76 -5.53 12.72
C LYS A 83 16.75 -4.49 13.25
N LEU A 84 17.61 -3.94 12.37
CA LEU A 84 18.66 -2.97 12.69
C LEU A 84 18.36 -1.57 12.15
N GLY A 85 17.13 -1.29 11.80
CA GLY A 85 16.69 -0.02 11.24
C GLY A 85 17.33 0.26 9.88
N ASP A 86 17.99 1.40 9.74
CA ASP A 86 18.68 1.82 8.51
C ASP A 86 19.89 0.95 8.15
N LYS A 87 20.45 0.24 9.13
CA LYS A 87 21.54 -0.72 8.93
C LYS A 87 21.07 -2.04 8.32
N GLY A 88 19.74 -2.26 8.23
CA GLY A 88 19.16 -3.48 7.67
C GLY A 88 18.71 -4.49 8.73
N CYS A 89 19.13 -5.73 8.62
CA CYS A 89 18.77 -6.79 9.56
C CYS A 89 19.85 -7.85 9.71
N ALA A 90 19.78 -8.62 10.79
CA ALA A 90 20.57 -9.85 10.97
C ALA A 90 19.64 -11.07 10.96
N ALA A 91 20.04 -12.15 10.30
CA ALA A 91 19.33 -13.43 10.31
C ALA A 91 20.20 -14.50 10.96
N LEU A 92 19.68 -15.13 12.01
CA LEU A 92 20.38 -16.01 12.92
C LEU A 92 19.68 -17.39 12.95
N PRO A 93 20.06 -18.31 12.05
CA PRO A 93 19.47 -19.64 11.97
C PRO A 93 20.00 -20.60 13.06
N GLY A 94 21.20 -20.35 13.58
CA GLY A 94 21.93 -21.21 14.52
C GLY A 94 22.28 -20.50 15.81
N ASP A 95 23.48 -20.79 16.31
CA ASP A 95 24.02 -20.18 17.53
C ASP A 95 24.17 -18.65 17.39
N ILE A 96 24.06 -17.97 18.51
CA ILE A 96 24.18 -16.52 18.55
C ILE A 96 25.67 -16.14 18.61
N PRO A 97 26.18 -15.35 17.68
CA PRO A 97 27.58 -14.92 17.69
C PRO A 97 27.87 -13.97 18.87
N ASP A 98 29.15 -13.66 19.09
CA ASP A 98 29.55 -12.70 20.13
C ASP A 98 29.20 -11.24 19.76
N SER A 99 29.14 -10.97 18.47
CA SER A 99 28.70 -9.67 17.92
C SER A 99 28.07 -9.89 16.56
N PHE A 100 27.37 -8.86 16.06
CA PHE A 100 26.91 -8.87 14.66
C PHE A 100 28.12 -8.75 13.72
N VAL A 101 28.28 -9.76 12.88
CA VAL A 101 29.33 -9.85 11.86
C VAL A 101 28.70 -9.87 10.47
N ASP A 102 29.50 -9.55 9.45
CA ASP A 102 29.01 -9.38 8.07
C ASP A 102 28.28 -10.61 7.51
N GLU A 103 28.65 -11.83 7.97
CA GLU A 103 28.02 -13.06 7.50
C GLU A 103 26.55 -13.22 7.90
N VAL A 104 26.11 -12.55 8.98
CA VAL A 104 24.73 -12.60 9.47
C VAL A 104 23.97 -11.30 9.26
N VAL A 105 24.67 -10.22 8.88
CA VAL A 105 24.07 -8.89 8.65
C VAL A 105 23.82 -8.66 7.17
N TYR A 106 22.61 -8.28 6.86
CA TYR A 106 22.17 -7.94 5.51
C TYR A 106 21.86 -6.45 5.48
N PRO A 107 22.59 -5.66 4.67
CA PRO A 107 22.48 -4.21 4.71
C PRO A 107 21.13 -3.67 4.27
N GLY A 108 20.71 -2.56 4.86
CA GLY A 108 19.53 -1.80 4.49
C GLY A 108 19.73 -1.00 3.21
N PHE A 109 18.68 -0.35 2.77
CA PHE A 109 18.71 0.58 1.64
C PHE A 109 18.75 2.03 2.16
N PRO A 110 19.66 2.88 1.67
CA PRO A 110 19.82 4.25 2.15
C PRO A 110 18.72 5.16 1.57
N VAL A 111 17.56 5.20 2.25
CA VAL A 111 16.42 6.03 1.89
C VAL A 111 16.16 7.11 2.93
N LYS A 112 15.43 8.19 2.55
CA LYS A 112 14.91 9.17 3.50
C LYS A 112 13.59 8.68 4.09
N VAL A 113 13.51 8.73 5.40
CA VAL A 113 12.30 8.37 6.15
C VAL A 113 11.29 9.51 6.06
N PHE A 114 10.12 9.22 5.54
CA PHE A 114 8.96 10.10 5.55
C PHE A 114 8.07 9.82 6.77
N ASN A 115 7.80 8.54 7.03
CA ASN A 115 7.12 8.07 8.23
C ASN A 115 7.61 6.65 8.57
N SER A 116 7.40 6.22 9.81
CA SER A 116 7.80 4.86 10.26
C SER A 116 6.62 3.88 10.38
N ILE A 117 5.39 4.35 10.12
CA ILE A 117 4.19 3.53 10.29
C ILE A 117 4.17 2.43 9.21
N GLY A 118 4.01 1.19 9.63
CA GLY A 118 3.98 0.03 8.75
C GLY A 118 5.35 -0.44 8.26
N ALA A 119 6.46 0.15 8.72
CA ALA A 119 7.81 -0.28 8.34
C ALA A 119 8.07 -1.75 8.71
N GLY A 120 7.65 -2.17 9.91
CA GLY A 120 7.75 -3.54 10.39
C GLY A 120 6.94 -4.52 9.54
N ASP A 121 5.68 -4.17 9.24
CA ASP A 121 4.80 -5.00 8.41
C ASP A 121 5.31 -5.11 6.97
N GLY A 122 5.81 -4.00 6.40
CA GLY A 122 6.49 -3.99 5.10
C GLY A 122 7.70 -4.91 5.08
N PHE A 123 8.57 -4.79 6.08
CA PHE A 123 9.71 -5.68 6.28
C PHE A 123 9.28 -7.16 6.34
N MET A 124 8.30 -7.47 7.19
CA MET A 124 7.77 -8.84 7.32
C MET A 124 7.20 -9.37 6.01
N SER A 125 6.47 -8.56 5.27
CA SER A 125 5.90 -8.98 3.98
C SER A 125 6.99 -9.39 2.98
N GLY A 126 8.06 -8.62 2.89
CA GLY A 126 9.23 -8.94 2.06
C GLY A 126 9.95 -10.20 2.52
N PHE A 127 10.19 -10.35 3.82
CA PHE A 127 10.84 -11.52 4.38
C PHE A 127 10.04 -12.80 4.10
N LEU A 128 8.77 -12.79 4.45
CA LEU A 128 7.87 -13.95 4.28
C LEU A 128 7.70 -14.35 2.82
N ARG A 129 7.75 -13.40 1.89
CA ARG A 129 7.67 -13.69 0.46
C ARG A 129 8.77 -14.67 0.00
N GLY A 130 9.99 -14.48 0.48
CA GLY A 130 11.11 -15.37 0.20
C GLY A 130 11.08 -16.64 1.08
N TRP A 131 10.94 -16.47 2.37
CA TRP A 131 11.02 -17.56 3.34
C TRP A 131 9.98 -18.66 3.15
N LEU A 132 8.74 -18.31 2.87
CA LEU A 132 7.67 -19.28 2.57
C LEU A 132 7.87 -20.02 1.23
N ARG A 133 8.75 -19.52 0.39
CA ARG A 133 9.15 -20.14 -0.88
C ARG A 133 10.47 -20.91 -0.79
N ASN A 134 11.04 -20.97 0.43
CA ASN A 134 12.33 -21.59 0.70
C ASN A 134 13.48 -20.98 -0.11
N GLU A 135 13.41 -19.68 -0.37
CA GLU A 135 14.53 -18.91 -0.94
C GLU A 135 15.63 -18.77 0.13
N ASP A 136 16.84 -18.44 -0.27
CA ASP A 136 17.96 -18.26 0.66
C ASP A 136 17.77 -17.05 1.58
N LEU A 137 18.41 -17.06 2.74
CA LEU A 137 18.25 -16.02 3.76
C LEU A 137 18.70 -14.63 3.26
N ALA A 138 19.71 -14.58 2.40
CA ALA A 138 20.17 -13.31 1.85
C ALA A 138 19.08 -12.67 0.98
N SER A 139 18.42 -13.46 0.14
CA SER A 139 17.27 -13.01 -0.64
C SER A 139 16.12 -12.56 0.24
N CYS A 140 15.75 -13.36 1.27
CA CYS A 140 14.69 -13.03 2.21
C CYS A 140 14.96 -11.67 2.91
N CYS A 141 16.16 -11.48 3.45
CA CYS A 141 16.56 -10.25 4.11
C CYS A 141 16.61 -9.06 3.15
N ARG A 142 17.09 -9.26 1.92
CA ARG A 142 17.12 -8.21 0.91
C ARG A 142 15.72 -7.73 0.53
N TYR A 143 14.76 -8.65 0.35
CA TYR A 143 13.36 -8.29 0.10
C TYR A 143 12.74 -7.57 1.29
N ALA A 144 13.02 -8.04 2.50
CA ALA A 144 12.54 -7.43 3.73
C ALA A 144 13.03 -5.97 3.87
N ASN A 145 14.35 -5.76 3.74
CA ASN A 145 14.96 -4.44 3.83
C ASN A 145 14.44 -3.51 2.72
N ALA A 146 14.27 -4.01 1.49
CA ALA A 146 13.71 -3.23 0.39
C ALA A 146 12.24 -2.85 0.63
N ALA A 147 11.40 -3.78 1.07
CA ALA A 147 9.99 -3.50 1.36
C ALA A 147 9.83 -2.51 2.53
N GLY A 148 10.66 -2.63 3.58
CA GLY A 148 10.74 -1.65 4.66
C GLY A 148 11.17 -0.27 4.17
N ALA A 149 12.14 -0.19 3.24
CA ALA A 149 12.58 1.06 2.63
C ALA A 149 11.45 1.77 1.85
N PHE A 150 10.64 1.03 1.10
CA PHE A 150 9.44 1.58 0.47
C PHE A 150 8.45 2.11 1.51
N ALA A 151 8.14 1.33 2.53
CA ALA A 151 7.19 1.70 3.58
C ALA A 151 7.56 3.02 4.27
N VAL A 152 8.85 3.23 4.57
CA VAL A 152 9.29 4.46 5.27
C VAL A 152 9.46 5.67 4.36
N SER A 153 9.61 5.48 3.04
CA SER A 153 9.92 6.56 2.09
C SER A 153 8.70 7.11 1.35
N ARG A 154 7.51 6.49 1.53
CA ARG A 154 6.25 6.89 0.90
C ARG A 154 5.19 7.29 1.91
N LEU A 155 4.14 7.96 1.42
CA LEU A 155 2.98 8.32 2.21
C LEU A 155 2.04 7.11 2.38
N GLY A 156 1.56 6.90 3.58
CA GLY A 156 0.63 5.83 3.92
C GLY A 156 1.33 4.65 4.58
N CYS A 157 0.59 3.56 4.74
CA CYS A 157 1.07 2.29 5.30
C CYS A 157 1.00 1.22 4.22
N SER A 158 -0.09 0.48 4.12
CA SER A 158 -0.24 -0.59 3.11
C SER A 158 -0.19 -0.10 1.66
N SER A 159 -0.65 1.13 1.40
CA SER A 159 -0.56 1.77 0.07
C SER A 159 0.87 2.11 -0.36
N ALA A 160 1.81 2.20 0.59
CA ALA A 160 3.21 2.47 0.34
C ALA A 160 4.01 1.20 -0.04
N TYR A 161 3.46 0.02 0.22
CA TYR A 161 4.18 -1.23 -0.03
C TYR A 161 4.32 -1.49 -1.53
N PRO A 162 5.50 -1.99 -1.94
CA PRO A 162 5.74 -2.26 -3.35
C PRO A 162 4.95 -3.49 -3.83
N SER A 163 4.57 -3.49 -5.09
CA SER A 163 4.24 -4.75 -5.77
C SER A 163 5.49 -5.62 -5.90
N TRP A 164 5.31 -6.92 -6.17
CA TRP A 164 6.45 -7.80 -6.38
C TRP A 164 7.34 -7.35 -7.54
N THR A 165 6.77 -6.90 -8.63
CA THR A 165 7.50 -6.39 -9.80
C THR A 165 8.31 -5.16 -9.44
N GLU A 166 7.75 -4.25 -8.68
CA GLU A 166 8.42 -3.04 -8.21
C GLU A 166 9.57 -3.37 -7.25
N LEU A 167 9.34 -4.29 -6.30
CA LEU A 167 10.36 -4.74 -5.37
C LEU A 167 11.56 -5.35 -6.11
N GLN A 168 11.32 -6.24 -7.07
CA GLN A 168 12.37 -6.86 -7.88
C GLN A 168 13.15 -5.83 -8.69
N TYR A 169 12.44 -4.86 -9.29
CA TYR A 169 13.09 -3.79 -10.02
C TYR A 169 14.03 -2.99 -9.12
N PHE A 170 13.56 -2.56 -7.95
CA PHE A 170 14.36 -1.80 -6.99
C PHE A 170 15.56 -2.61 -6.47
N VAL A 171 15.35 -3.87 -6.10
CA VAL A 171 16.42 -4.76 -5.64
C VAL A 171 17.51 -4.94 -6.71
N SER A 172 17.14 -4.96 -7.99
CA SER A 172 18.08 -5.19 -9.11
C SER A 172 18.79 -3.92 -9.57
N HIS A 173 18.12 -2.77 -9.57
CA HIS A 173 18.59 -1.52 -10.17
C HIS A 173 18.91 -0.43 -9.14
N GLY A 174 18.34 -0.54 -7.92
CA GLY A 174 18.40 0.53 -6.93
C GLY A 174 17.58 1.75 -7.33
N SER A 175 17.84 2.87 -6.66
CA SER A 175 17.32 4.19 -7.03
C SER A 175 18.42 5.24 -6.78
N LYS A 176 18.45 6.26 -7.64
CA LYS A 176 19.30 7.45 -7.43
C LYS A 176 18.68 8.43 -6.41
N HIS A 177 17.38 8.24 -6.13
CA HIS A 177 16.61 9.09 -5.22
C HIS A 177 16.59 8.46 -3.83
N LYS A 178 16.88 9.27 -2.82
CA LYS A 178 16.70 8.83 -1.42
C LYS A 178 15.22 8.80 -1.01
N TRP A 179 14.38 9.58 -1.68
CA TRP A 179 12.93 9.51 -1.58
C TRP A 179 12.41 8.68 -2.75
N LEU A 180 12.04 7.44 -2.50
CA LEU A 180 11.65 6.51 -3.58
C LEU A 180 10.43 6.98 -4.37
N ARG A 181 9.58 7.82 -3.76
CA ARG A 181 8.45 8.47 -4.44
C ARG A 181 8.86 9.50 -5.50
N GLU A 182 10.12 9.95 -5.52
CA GLU A 182 10.64 10.86 -6.54
C GLU A 182 11.26 10.11 -7.75
N ASP A 183 11.34 8.79 -7.66
CA ASP A 183 11.82 7.96 -8.75
C ASP A 183 10.65 7.66 -9.69
N ALA A 184 10.62 8.34 -10.83
CA ALA A 184 9.54 8.24 -11.80
C ALA A 184 9.32 6.81 -12.32
N MET A 185 10.40 6.00 -12.44
CA MET A 185 10.28 4.61 -12.89
C MET A 185 9.63 3.74 -11.80
N LEU A 186 10.04 3.88 -10.54
CA LEU A 186 9.42 3.18 -9.43
C LEU A 186 7.96 3.58 -9.26
N GLU A 187 7.61 4.86 -9.39
CA GLU A 187 6.23 5.31 -9.35
C GLU A 187 5.39 4.75 -10.50
N GLN A 188 5.93 4.74 -11.71
CA GLN A 188 5.25 4.13 -12.86
C GLN A 188 5.00 2.63 -12.64
N ILE A 189 6.00 1.89 -12.17
CA ILE A 189 5.85 0.46 -11.89
C ILE A 189 4.82 0.25 -10.76
N HIS A 190 4.87 1.06 -9.72
CA HIS A 190 3.93 1.00 -8.60
C HIS A 190 2.48 1.09 -9.08
N TRP A 191 2.15 2.17 -9.79
CA TRP A 191 0.80 2.39 -10.31
C TRP A 191 0.38 1.35 -11.35
N ALA A 192 1.30 0.88 -12.18
CA ALA A 192 1.00 -0.12 -13.20
C ALA A 192 0.77 -1.52 -12.63
N THR A 193 1.36 -1.86 -11.48
CA THR A 193 1.40 -3.23 -10.96
C THR A 193 0.62 -3.46 -9.68
N ASN A 194 0.17 -2.41 -9.00
CA ASN A 194 -0.67 -2.52 -7.80
C ASN A 194 -2.15 -2.78 -8.10
N ARG A 195 -2.52 -2.86 -9.35
CA ARG A 195 -3.89 -3.20 -9.74
C ARG A 195 -4.15 -4.69 -9.43
N ARG A 196 -5.09 -4.96 -8.55
CA ARG A 196 -5.45 -6.33 -8.15
C ARG A 196 -6.42 -6.97 -9.13
N ASN A 197 -7.27 -6.17 -9.77
CA ASN A 197 -8.30 -6.66 -10.66
C ASN A 197 -7.79 -6.72 -12.10
N LYS A 198 -7.97 -7.89 -12.74
CA LYS A 198 -7.69 -8.09 -14.17
C LYS A 198 -9.00 -8.44 -14.86
N TRP A 199 -9.50 -7.49 -15.63
CA TRP A 199 -10.68 -7.70 -16.47
C TRP A 199 -10.25 -8.22 -17.84
N LYS A 200 -10.89 -9.27 -18.32
CA LYS A 200 -10.53 -9.92 -19.59
C LYS A 200 -11.40 -9.44 -20.75
N ASN A 201 -12.70 -9.52 -20.60
CA ASN A 201 -13.69 -9.13 -21.61
C ASN A 201 -14.61 -8.10 -20.99
N LEU A 202 -14.16 -6.86 -20.93
CA LEU A 202 -14.87 -5.79 -20.24
C LEU A 202 -15.99 -5.19 -21.09
N ALA A 203 -17.25 -5.37 -20.66
CA ALA A 203 -18.42 -4.72 -21.22
C ALA A 203 -18.78 -3.48 -20.38
N VAL A 204 -18.60 -2.28 -20.92
CA VAL A 204 -18.79 -1.02 -20.21
C VAL A 204 -20.03 -0.29 -20.70
N PHE A 205 -20.91 0.07 -19.77
CA PHE A 205 -21.99 1.00 -20.03
C PHE A 205 -21.60 2.41 -19.58
N ALA A 206 -21.55 3.36 -20.53
CA ALA A 206 -21.06 4.72 -20.31
C ALA A 206 -22.20 5.72 -20.15
N PHE A 207 -22.30 6.37 -18.99
CA PHE A 207 -23.26 7.44 -18.69
C PHE A 207 -22.62 8.58 -17.88
N ASP A 208 -21.33 8.85 -18.12
CA ASP A 208 -20.53 9.90 -17.49
C ASP A 208 -20.77 11.30 -18.06
N HIS A 209 -21.67 11.44 -19.02
CA HIS A 209 -22.00 12.72 -19.62
C HIS A 209 -22.55 13.70 -18.58
N ARG A 210 -22.08 14.92 -18.57
CA ARG A 210 -22.48 16.01 -17.65
C ARG A 210 -23.19 17.12 -18.40
N GLU A 211 -22.49 17.82 -19.27
CA GLU A 211 -23.04 18.94 -20.01
C GLU A 211 -24.20 18.54 -20.94
N PRO A 212 -24.13 17.45 -21.75
CA PRO A 212 -25.28 17.06 -22.59
C PRO A 212 -26.54 16.76 -21.79
N PHE A 213 -26.42 16.15 -20.62
CA PHE A 213 -27.57 15.92 -19.75
C PHE A 213 -28.07 17.19 -19.09
N SER A 214 -27.17 18.12 -18.74
CA SER A 214 -27.56 19.42 -18.19
C SER A 214 -28.32 20.25 -19.22
N ALA A 215 -27.87 20.27 -20.48
CA ALA A 215 -28.56 20.94 -21.57
C ALA A 215 -29.96 20.33 -21.81
N LEU A 216 -30.06 19.01 -21.91
CA LEU A 216 -31.33 18.31 -22.09
C LEU A 216 -32.28 18.55 -20.93
N ALA A 217 -31.81 18.56 -19.70
CA ALA A 217 -32.63 18.87 -18.53
C ALA A 217 -33.18 20.29 -18.60
N ALA A 218 -32.37 21.27 -18.97
CA ALA A 218 -32.77 22.64 -19.16
C ALA A 218 -33.85 22.80 -20.27
N GLU A 219 -33.62 22.15 -21.42
CA GLU A 219 -34.59 22.16 -22.54
C GLU A 219 -35.94 21.56 -22.15
N THR A 220 -35.94 20.55 -21.26
CA THR A 220 -37.16 19.87 -20.81
C THR A 220 -37.74 20.43 -19.52
N GLY A 221 -37.18 21.54 -19.00
CA GLY A 221 -37.63 22.17 -17.76
C GLY A 221 -37.34 21.30 -16.51
N ARG A 222 -36.35 20.45 -16.56
CA ARG A 222 -35.95 19.56 -15.46
C ARG A 222 -34.69 20.10 -14.79
N ASP A 223 -34.44 19.64 -13.58
CA ASP A 223 -33.30 20.03 -12.76
C ASP A 223 -32.22 18.92 -12.66
N ALA A 224 -31.15 19.21 -11.95
CA ALA A 224 -30.07 18.28 -11.67
C ALA A 224 -30.50 16.97 -11.00
N LYS A 225 -31.58 16.99 -10.21
CA LYS A 225 -32.12 15.79 -9.57
C LYS A 225 -32.66 14.78 -10.59
N ALA A 226 -33.22 15.27 -11.69
CA ALA A 226 -33.66 14.39 -12.79
C ALA A 226 -32.47 13.66 -13.45
N ILE A 227 -31.32 14.33 -13.58
CA ILE A 227 -30.12 13.73 -14.13
C ILE A 227 -29.60 12.63 -13.18
N THR A 228 -29.53 12.92 -11.88
CA THR A 228 -29.12 11.93 -10.86
C THR A 228 -30.06 10.72 -10.87
N ALA A 229 -31.38 10.94 -10.87
CA ALA A 229 -32.36 9.85 -10.93
C ALA A 229 -32.25 8.99 -12.20
N PHE A 230 -31.95 9.61 -13.35
CA PHE A 230 -31.66 8.88 -14.58
C PHE A 230 -30.41 8.00 -14.46
N LYS A 231 -29.31 8.53 -13.88
CA LYS A 231 -28.08 7.77 -13.69
C LYS A 231 -28.26 6.60 -12.72
N GLU A 232 -29.05 6.77 -11.67
CA GLU A 232 -29.42 5.70 -10.75
C GLU A 232 -30.27 4.62 -11.44
N LEU A 233 -31.18 5.02 -12.32
CA LEU A 233 -31.97 4.08 -13.12
C LEU A 233 -31.08 3.30 -14.10
N ALA A 234 -30.15 4.00 -14.79
CA ALA A 234 -29.19 3.39 -15.69
C ALA A 234 -28.29 2.38 -14.96
N PHE A 235 -27.80 2.75 -13.78
CA PHE A 235 -27.02 1.84 -12.95
C PHE A 235 -27.79 0.58 -12.55
N ARG A 236 -29.04 0.73 -12.08
CA ARG A 236 -29.89 -0.43 -11.73
C ARG A 236 -30.09 -1.37 -12.90
N ALA A 237 -30.31 -0.82 -14.10
CA ALA A 237 -30.43 -1.64 -15.31
C ALA A 237 -29.14 -2.41 -15.61
N VAL A 238 -27.97 -1.80 -15.45
CA VAL A 238 -26.68 -2.49 -15.59
C VAL A 238 -26.51 -3.57 -14.53
N ALA A 239 -26.84 -3.28 -13.27
CA ALA A 239 -26.72 -4.24 -12.17
C ALA A 239 -27.63 -5.47 -12.40
N GLU A 240 -28.84 -5.26 -12.91
CA GLU A 240 -29.74 -6.35 -13.28
C GLU A 240 -29.20 -7.17 -14.45
N ALA A 241 -28.80 -6.51 -15.53
CA ALA A 241 -28.24 -7.18 -16.71
C ALA A 241 -26.90 -7.89 -16.42
N SER A 242 -26.15 -7.45 -15.42
CA SER A 242 -24.84 -8.06 -15.08
C SER A 242 -24.94 -9.52 -14.70
N SER A 243 -26.06 -9.95 -14.11
CA SER A 243 -26.32 -11.35 -13.76
C SER A 243 -26.43 -12.26 -14.99
N GLU A 244 -26.89 -11.73 -16.13
CA GLU A 244 -26.98 -12.47 -17.39
C GLU A 244 -25.62 -12.62 -18.08
N LEU A 245 -24.65 -11.76 -17.76
CA LEU A 245 -23.30 -11.74 -18.31
C LEU A 245 -22.28 -12.50 -17.47
N GLU A 246 -22.69 -13.03 -16.32
CA GLU A 246 -21.80 -13.71 -15.37
C GLU A 246 -21.06 -14.88 -16.05
N GLY A 247 -19.74 -14.87 -15.90
CA GLY A 247 -18.82 -15.86 -16.50
C GLY A 247 -18.52 -15.65 -17.99
N GLN A 248 -19.15 -14.70 -18.67
CA GLN A 248 -18.85 -14.37 -20.08
C GLN A 248 -18.03 -13.08 -20.21
N ASN A 249 -18.45 -12.03 -19.50
CA ASN A 249 -17.82 -10.72 -19.54
C ASN A 249 -17.70 -10.13 -18.14
N ASP A 250 -16.62 -9.39 -17.92
CA ASP A 250 -16.54 -8.46 -16.79
C ASP A 250 -17.39 -7.22 -17.10
N VAL A 251 -18.17 -6.78 -16.13
CA VAL A 251 -19.06 -5.62 -16.30
C VAL A 251 -18.40 -4.36 -15.78
N GLY A 252 -18.57 -3.27 -16.49
CA GLY A 252 -18.09 -1.96 -16.11
C GLY A 252 -19.10 -0.85 -16.33
N ILE A 253 -18.89 0.24 -15.60
CA ILE A 253 -19.63 1.50 -15.79
C ILE A 253 -18.65 2.64 -15.98
N LEU A 254 -19.06 3.64 -16.75
CA LEU A 254 -18.35 4.91 -16.85
C LEU A 254 -19.29 6.00 -16.32
N VAL A 255 -18.91 6.65 -15.23
CA VAL A 255 -19.76 7.56 -14.46
C VAL A 255 -18.96 8.78 -13.97
N ASP A 256 -19.62 9.89 -13.72
CA ASP A 256 -19.05 11.13 -13.20
C ASP A 256 -19.36 11.36 -11.72
N ASP A 257 -18.59 12.24 -11.10
CA ASP A 257 -18.81 12.66 -9.70
C ASP A 257 -19.95 13.67 -9.52
N THR A 258 -20.25 14.48 -10.56
CA THR A 258 -21.17 15.61 -10.44
C THR A 258 -22.62 15.17 -10.23
N TYR A 259 -23.08 14.21 -11.03
CA TYR A 259 -24.45 13.70 -10.98
C TYR A 259 -24.56 12.22 -10.63
N GLY A 260 -23.42 11.50 -10.61
CA GLY A 260 -23.33 10.06 -10.39
C GLY A 260 -22.81 9.65 -9.02
N GLN A 261 -22.72 10.57 -8.05
CA GLN A 261 -22.12 10.27 -6.75
C GLN A 261 -22.83 9.12 -6.01
N SER A 262 -24.17 9.07 -6.02
CA SER A 262 -24.95 7.97 -5.44
C SER A 262 -24.64 6.63 -6.11
N VAL A 263 -24.48 6.63 -7.42
CA VAL A 263 -24.08 5.45 -8.20
C VAL A 263 -22.67 4.97 -7.81
N LEU A 264 -21.73 5.90 -7.63
CA LEU A 264 -20.36 5.56 -7.19
C LEU A 264 -20.36 4.85 -5.82
N PHE A 265 -21.20 5.28 -4.88
CA PHE A 265 -21.34 4.60 -3.59
C PHE A 265 -22.00 3.22 -3.74
N GLU A 266 -23.04 3.12 -4.54
CA GLU A 266 -23.76 1.86 -4.70
C GLU A 266 -22.96 0.82 -5.49
N SER A 267 -22.16 1.25 -6.47
CA SER A 267 -21.32 0.37 -7.30
C SER A 267 -20.29 -0.42 -6.51
N ASN A 268 -19.91 0.03 -5.31
CA ASN A 268 -19.00 -0.71 -4.43
C ASN A 268 -19.56 -2.06 -3.92
N ARG A 269 -20.85 -2.30 -4.11
CA ARG A 269 -21.49 -3.60 -3.78
C ARG A 269 -21.30 -4.65 -4.89
N TYR A 270 -20.75 -4.26 -6.03
CA TYR A 270 -20.62 -5.08 -7.22
C TYR A 270 -19.14 -5.19 -7.62
N PRO A 271 -18.73 -6.29 -8.24
CA PRO A 271 -17.36 -6.44 -8.74
C PRO A 271 -17.15 -5.72 -10.09
N PHE A 272 -17.72 -4.52 -10.23
CA PHE A 272 -17.66 -3.75 -11.48
C PHE A 272 -16.35 -3.01 -11.65
N TRP A 273 -15.90 -2.92 -12.88
CA TRP A 273 -14.95 -1.90 -13.28
C TRP A 273 -15.65 -0.53 -13.30
N VAL A 274 -15.08 0.45 -12.63
CA VAL A 274 -15.67 1.79 -12.55
C VAL A 274 -14.73 2.81 -13.15
N GLY A 275 -15.02 3.29 -14.37
CA GLY A 275 -14.35 4.43 -14.97
C GLY A 275 -14.94 5.73 -14.45
N ARG A 276 -14.09 6.59 -13.90
CA ARG A 276 -14.48 7.87 -13.29
C ARG A 276 -13.89 9.04 -14.04
N SER A 277 -14.73 9.95 -14.55
CA SER A 277 -14.28 11.15 -15.24
C SER A 277 -13.73 12.16 -14.25
N ILE A 278 -12.51 12.66 -14.51
CA ILE A 278 -11.85 13.64 -13.64
C ILE A 278 -11.69 15.03 -14.29
N GLU A 279 -11.80 15.09 -15.61
CA GLU A 279 -11.64 16.36 -16.34
C GLU A 279 -12.85 17.28 -16.18
N LYS A 280 -12.61 18.59 -16.15
CA LYS A 280 -13.65 19.61 -16.32
C LYS A 280 -14.08 19.66 -17.79
N THR A 281 -15.38 19.52 -18.03
CA THR A 281 -15.93 19.48 -19.41
C THR A 281 -15.74 20.81 -20.11
N GLY A 282 -15.24 20.77 -21.34
CA GLY A 282 -15.18 21.92 -22.25
C GLY A 282 -14.12 22.97 -21.92
N VAL A 283 -13.15 22.66 -21.06
CA VAL A 283 -12.08 23.58 -20.63
C VAL A 283 -10.76 23.23 -21.32
N ASN A 284 -10.07 24.22 -21.85
CA ASN A 284 -8.72 24.14 -22.41
C ASN A 284 -7.93 25.39 -22.00
N PRO A 285 -6.78 25.30 -21.30
CA PRO A 285 -6.07 24.06 -20.96
C PRO A 285 -6.84 23.15 -20.01
N LEU A 286 -6.44 21.87 -19.99
CA LEU A 286 -7.03 20.81 -19.16
C LEU A 286 -7.08 21.22 -17.69
N MET A 287 -8.26 21.08 -17.12
CA MET A 287 -8.48 21.24 -15.68
C MET A 287 -9.20 20.04 -15.13
N PHE A 288 -8.89 19.67 -13.90
CA PHE A 288 -9.60 18.59 -13.22
C PHE A 288 -10.76 19.12 -12.39
N GLU A 289 -11.82 18.32 -12.25
CA GLU A 289 -12.91 18.58 -11.30
C GLU A 289 -12.43 18.33 -9.89
N GLY A 290 -12.97 19.08 -8.91
CA GLY A 290 -12.65 18.91 -7.52
C GLY A 290 -11.61 19.88 -7.00
N LYS A 291 -10.93 19.49 -5.92
CA LYS A 291 -9.98 20.33 -5.21
C LYS A 291 -8.61 20.33 -5.91
N ALA A 292 -7.78 21.30 -5.54
CA ALA A 292 -6.47 21.57 -6.15
C ALA A 292 -5.50 20.37 -6.18
N ASP A 293 -5.72 19.33 -5.36
CA ASP A 293 -4.88 18.14 -5.30
C ASP A 293 -5.59 16.90 -5.85
N VAL A 294 -5.34 16.62 -7.13
CA VAL A 294 -5.84 15.42 -7.82
C VAL A 294 -5.27 14.15 -7.20
N GLY A 295 -4.01 14.15 -6.80
CA GLY A 295 -3.35 12.99 -6.21
C GLY A 295 -4.05 12.49 -4.95
N SER A 296 -4.34 13.38 -4.01
CA SER A 296 -5.09 13.03 -2.79
C SER A 296 -6.51 12.55 -3.10
N THR A 297 -7.14 13.10 -4.14
CA THR A 297 -8.48 12.66 -4.56
C THR A 297 -8.44 11.23 -5.09
N LEU A 298 -7.46 10.92 -5.95
CA LEU A 298 -7.31 9.58 -6.52
C LEU A 298 -6.94 8.52 -5.48
N GLN A 299 -6.13 8.87 -4.49
CA GLN A 299 -5.77 7.98 -3.38
C GLN A 299 -6.99 7.56 -2.54
N ALA A 300 -8.02 8.37 -2.49
CA ALA A 300 -9.24 8.07 -1.75
C ALA A 300 -10.22 7.16 -2.52
N TRP A 301 -9.92 6.85 -3.79
CA TRP A 301 -10.79 6.02 -4.60
C TRP A 301 -10.62 4.53 -4.29
N PRO A 302 -11.71 3.74 -4.39
CA PRO A 302 -11.63 2.29 -4.35
C PRO A 302 -10.72 1.72 -5.45
N GLU A 303 -10.09 0.57 -5.20
CA GLU A 303 -9.10 -0.06 -6.09
C GLU A 303 -9.67 -0.45 -7.48
N ASN A 304 -10.97 -0.68 -7.58
CA ASN A 304 -11.65 -0.99 -8.83
C ASN A 304 -12.05 0.25 -9.63
N HIS A 305 -11.77 1.45 -9.11
CA HIS A 305 -12.00 2.68 -9.83
C HIS A 305 -10.79 3.05 -10.69
N VAL A 306 -11.06 3.47 -11.92
CA VAL A 306 -10.07 3.82 -12.94
C VAL A 306 -10.30 5.25 -13.40
N VAL A 307 -9.22 6.00 -13.53
CA VAL A 307 -9.27 7.37 -14.05
C VAL A 307 -9.66 7.34 -15.52
N LYS A 308 -10.71 8.09 -15.88
CA LYS A 308 -11.02 8.47 -17.25
C LYS A 308 -10.81 9.96 -17.38
N CYS A 309 -9.99 10.36 -18.36
CA CYS A 309 -9.76 11.75 -18.71
C CYS A 309 -9.99 11.94 -20.20
N LEU A 310 -10.96 12.79 -20.55
CA LEU A 310 -11.15 13.21 -21.93
C LEU A 310 -10.26 14.43 -22.20
N PHE A 311 -9.22 14.21 -22.96
CA PHE A 311 -8.31 15.25 -23.40
C PHE A 311 -8.45 15.49 -24.92
N ARG A 312 -8.59 16.75 -25.32
CA ARG A 312 -8.73 17.16 -26.73
C ARG A 312 -7.72 18.24 -27.06
N PRO A 313 -6.49 17.88 -27.47
CA PRO A 313 -5.52 18.87 -27.91
C PRO A 313 -6.02 19.52 -29.21
N GLY A 314 -5.95 20.83 -29.28
CA GLY A 314 -6.24 21.58 -30.51
C GLY A 314 -5.00 21.67 -31.39
N ALA A 315 -5.13 21.38 -32.68
CA ALA A 315 -4.01 21.51 -33.62
C ALA A 315 -3.44 22.94 -33.75
N LYS A 316 -4.15 23.93 -33.21
CA LYS A 316 -3.78 25.36 -33.22
C LYS A 316 -3.66 25.94 -31.81
N ASP A 317 -3.52 25.10 -30.79
CA ASP A 317 -3.34 25.57 -29.42
C ASP A 317 -2.03 26.36 -29.30
N ALA A 318 -2.06 27.44 -28.54
CA ALA A 318 -0.87 28.22 -28.24
C ALA A 318 0.14 27.37 -27.44
N PRO A 319 1.46 27.58 -27.59
CA PRO A 319 2.48 26.80 -26.91
C PRO A 319 2.27 26.72 -25.40
N GLU A 320 1.81 27.77 -24.76
CA GLU A 320 1.56 27.84 -23.32
C GLU A 320 0.39 26.93 -22.91
N VAL A 321 -0.62 26.76 -23.76
CA VAL A 321 -1.74 25.83 -23.54
C VAL A 321 -1.28 24.40 -23.69
N VAL A 322 -0.41 24.11 -24.65
CA VAL A 322 0.18 22.78 -24.84
C VAL A 322 1.01 22.39 -23.61
N GLU A 323 1.91 23.27 -23.17
CA GLU A 323 2.76 23.06 -22.00
C GLU A 323 1.93 22.83 -20.71
N GLU A 324 0.89 23.64 -20.51
CA GLU A 324 0.00 23.48 -19.37
C GLU A 324 -0.76 22.15 -19.43
N ASN A 325 -1.23 21.73 -20.59
CA ASN A 325 -1.88 20.46 -20.80
C ASN A 325 -0.95 19.27 -20.47
N GLU A 326 0.29 19.31 -20.95
CA GLU A 326 1.33 18.33 -20.64
C GLU A 326 1.59 18.28 -19.13
N ARG A 327 1.74 19.43 -18.50
CA ARG A 327 1.94 19.54 -17.06
C ARG A 327 0.78 18.93 -16.25
N GLN A 328 -0.46 19.12 -16.70
CA GLN A 328 -1.63 18.54 -16.03
C GLN A 328 -1.72 17.02 -16.24
N LEU A 329 -1.36 16.50 -17.39
CA LEU A 329 -1.36 15.06 -17.67
C LEU A 329 -0.26 14.29 -16.94
N CYS A 330 0.84 14.97 -16.60
CA CYS A 330 1.95 14.39 -15.84
C CYS A 330 1.74 14.40 -14.31
N ARG A 331 0.67 15.02 -13.82
CA ARG A 331 0.30 15.07 -12.39
C ARG A 331 -0.44 13.83 -11.95
#